data_91d1d4eb3998e4cc9dd0f6eb799b9b94
#
_entry.id   91d1d4eb3998e4cc9dd0f6eb799b9b94
#
_cell.length_a   1.000
_cell.length_b   1.000
_cell.length_c   1.000
_cell.angle_alpha   90.00
_cell.angle_beta   90.00
_cell.angle_gamma   90.00
#
_symmetry.space_group_name_H-M   'P 1'
#
loop_
_entity.id
_entity.type
_entity.pdbx_description
1 polymer ?
#
loop_
_entity_poly.entity_id
_entity_poly.type
_entity_poly.pdbx_seq_one_letter_code
_entity_poly.pdbx_strand_id
1 'polypeptide(L)'
;MDMYDNAKIDWHAGMELTSAVFRHWEADLDSRQQLIVRTAIGEGCIGRIPGCPFRAEGRFVERVYELIPLQLTALLPSGRILSVQEEMRLRIPKLSEGTYFLCVGMADGELHHFERDGVPYERPVHQLSLHTLPELATLDVLPIKRFTVEEGMLSVDQDYLPPALTIQTDEAFEPYFRQYEEQLVAITAHAHLEEGDAKRSLLQLLFRLRRFPHGRSMADGLSLLQEIEQTVTYYLVEGLGHDIEALPDTLVALRQDVRNEPTYYHIRAYLDWLSAYLSVQTELLDRVVLVDNSIDYDALKREIKEELYAQLRKELYDELRTQLQTELTEGLTVQLSEWLRNYIEMQLQPRLRKETERALRDSLYQRLYDALYDAFSDLLCKPDTQDDDEFIPLI
;
A
#
# COMPACT_ATOMS: atom_id res chain seq x y z
N MET A 1 21.07 -5.21 -8.01
CA MET A 1 21.33 -3.89 -7.41
C MET A 1 22.79 -3.58 -7.75
N ASP A 2 23.02 -2.83 -8.81
CA ASP A 2 24.36 -2.46 -9.20
C ASP A 2 24.92 -1.54 -8.11
N MET A 3 26.07 -1.92 -7.59
CA MET A 3 26.73 -1.17 -6.53
C MET A 3 27.17 0.17 -7.15
N TYR A 4 26.63 1.27 -6.62
CA TYR A 4 27.02 2.61 -7.08
C TYR A 4 28.52 2.79 -6.90
N ASP A 5 29.23 2.90 -7.99
CA ASP A 5 30.67 3.22 -8.00
C ASP A 5 30.83 4.72 -7.80
N ASN A 6 31.39 5.12 -6.66
CA ASN A 6 31.70 6.51 -6.34
C ASN A 6 32.94 7.04 -7.12
N ALA A 7 33.36 6.35 -8.19
CA ALA A 7 34.42 6.79 -9.03
C ALA A 7 34.15 8.19 -9.59
N LYS A 8 35.18 9.02 -9.67
CA LYS A 8 35.14 10.37 -10.23
C LYS A 8 36.23 10.50 -11.23
N ILE A 9 35.99 11.29 -12.26
CA ILE A 9 37.06 11.64 -13.20
C ILE A 9 38.12 12.40 -12.42
N ASP A 10 39.38 11.92 -12.51
CA ASP A 10 40.54 12.59 -11.93
C ASP A 10 41.01 13.69 -12.86
N TRP A 11 40.48 14.89 -12.64
CA TRP A 11 40.82 16.08 -13.41
C TRP A 11 42.23 16.58 -13.03
N HIS A 12 43.19 16.43 -13.93
CA HIS A 12 44.56 16.91 -13.70
C HIS A 12 45.09 17.73 -14.88
N ALA A 13 46.10 18.55 -14.62
CA ALA A 13 46.72 19.36 -15.65
C ALA A 13 47.34 18.47 -16.74
N GLY A 14 47.06 18.77 -18.00
CA GLY A 14 47.54 18.00 -19.15
C GLY A 14 46.63 16.84 -19.57
N MET A 15 45.52 16.63 -18.89
CA MET A 15 44.49 15.67 -19.33
C MET A 15 43.89 16.12 -20.66
N GLU A 16 43.82 15.20 -21.62
CA GLU A 16 43.15 15.46 -22.90
C GLU A 16 41.64 15.43 -22.73
N LEU A 17 40.96 16.52 -23.04
CA LEU A 17 39.50 16.64 -22.98
C LEU A 17 38.90 16.11 -24.28
N THR A 18 38.62 14.82 -24.30
CA THR A 18 37.94 14.16 -25.42
C THR A 18 36.44 14.10 -25.22
N SER A 19 35.69 13.90 -26.31
CA SER A 19 34.23 13.65 -26.22
C SER A 19 33.88 12.44 -25.36
N ALA A 20 34.77 11.45 -25.28
CA ALA A 20 34.57 10.27 -24.40
C ALA A 20 34.62 10.65 -22.93
N VAL A 21 35.57 11.51 -22.52
CA VAL A 21 35.68 12.01 -21.13
C VAL A 21 34.41 12.75 -20.71
N PHE A 22 33.91 13.63 -21.60
CA PHE A 22 32.69 14.37 -21.31
C PHE A 22 31.47 13.45 -21.22
N ARG A 23 31.31 12.46 -22.10
CA ARG A 23 30.20 11.47 -22.00
C ARG A 23 30.26 10.67 -20.71
N HIS A 24 31.44 10.26 -20.26
CA HIS A 24 31.60 9.59 -18.97
C HIS A 24 31.19 10.50 -17.81
N TRP A 25 31.57 11.77 -17.88
CA TRP A 25 31.19 12.74 -16.85
C TRP A 25 29.68 12.99 -16.81
N GLU A 26 29.06 13.15 -17.98
CA GLU A 26 27.58 13.28 -18.07
C GLU A 26 26.87 12.04 -17.52
N ALA A 27 27.29 10.85 -17.91
CA ALA A 27 26.74 9.60 -17.42
C ALA A 27 26.87 9.44 -15.88
N ASP A 28 28.01 9.88 -15.33
CA ASP A 28 28.23 9.88 -13.88
C ASP A 28 27.33 10.91 -13.17
N LEU A 29 27.15 12.10 -13.73
CA LEU A 29 26.22 13.10 -13.22
C LEU A 29 24.79 12.60 -13.25
N ASP A 30 24.35 12.01 -14.35
CA ASP A 30 23.01 11.44 -14.49
C ASP A 30 22.78 10.34 -13.46
N SER A 31 23.74 9.44 -13.29
CA SER A 31 23.67 8.36 -12.30
C SER A 31 23.54 8.89 -10.86
N ARG A 32 24.29 9.95 -10.53
CA ARG A 32 24.21 10.63 -9.23
C ARG A 32 22.87 11.34 -9.03
N GLN A 33 22.38 12.03 -10.06
CA GLN A 33 21.07 12.67 -10.01
C GLN A 33 19.95 11.64 -9.79
N GLN A 34 19.99 10.52 -10.51
CA GLN A 34 19.03 9.43 -10.33
C GLN A 34 19.10 8.86 -8.91
N LEU A 35 20.29 8.65 -8.35
CA LEU A 35 20.45 8.18 -6.98
C LEU A 35 19.90 9.18 -5.97
N ILE A 36 20.17 10.48 -6.13
CA ILE A 36 19.64 11.55 -5.26
C ILE A 36 18.12 11.55 -5.32
N VAL A 37 17.55 11.49 -6.52
CA VAL A 37 16.09 11.47 -6.72
C VAL A 37 15.46 10.26 -6.04
N ARG A 38 15.99 9.05 -6.27
CA ARG A 38 15.50 7.83 -5.61
C ARG A 38 15.59 7.90 -4.10
N THR A 39 16.68 8.46 -3.57
CA THR A 39 16.88 8.60 -2.12
C THR A 39 15.96 9.65 -1.51
N ALA A 40 15.72 10.76 -2.21
CA ALA A 40 14.92 11.87 -1.71
C ALA A 40 13.41 11.62 -1.82
N ILE A 41 12.97 10.94 -2.88
CA ILE A 41 11.53 10.73 -3.18
C ILE A 41 11.08 9.32 -2.77
N GLY A 42 12.01 8.36 -2.73
CA GLY A 42 11.75 6.96 -2.46
C GLY A 42 11.82 6.09 -3.73
N GLU A 43 12.21 4.83 -3.54
CA GLU A 43 12.24 3.86 -4.65
C GLU A 43 10.81 3.59 -5.16
N GLY A 44 10.65 3.54 -6.48
CA GLY A 44 9.37 3.26 -7.11
C GLY A 44 8.40 4.44 -7.18
N CYS A 45 8.76 5.63 -6.66
CA CYS A 45 7.96 6.82 -6.86
C CYS A 45 8.07 7.29 -8.31
N ILE A 46 6.95 7.27 -9.00
CA ILE A 46 6.82 7.68 -10.40
C ILE A 46 5.69 8.68 -10.54
N GLY A 47 5.75 9.52 -11.56
CA GLY A 47 4.62 10.35 -11.89
C GLY A 47 4.97 11.76 -12.34
N ARG A 48 3.92 12.49 -12.63
CA ARG A 48 3.97 13.87 -13.07
C ARG A 48 4.55 14.77 -11.98
N ILE A 49 5.39 15.71 -12.40
CA ILE A 49 6.02 16.66 -11.47
C ILE A 49 5.07 17.82 -11.20
N PRO A 50 4.89 18.24 -9.92
CA PRO A 50 4.01 19.36 -9.57
C PRO A 50 4.47 20.66 -10.21
N GLY A 51 3.48 21.50 -10.59
CA GLY A 51 3.74 22.79 -11.23
C GLY A 51 4.14 22.71 -12.70
N CYS A 52 4.29 21.51 -13.26
CA CYS A 52 4.52 21.32 -14.69
C CYS A 52 3.21 21.06 -15.41
N PRO A 53 3.00 21.68 -16.59
CA PRO A 53 1.77 21.46 -17.34
C PRO A 53 1.65 20.03 -17.83
N PHE A 54 0.41 19.50 -17.77
CA PHE A 54 0.07 18.22 -18.32
C PHE A 54 -1.04 18.37 -19.34
N ARG A 55 -0.79 17.90 -20.55
CA ARG A 55 -1.79 17.83 -21.62
C ARG A 55 -1.57 16.55 -22.43
N ALA A 56 -2.57 15.70 -22.47
CA ALA A 56 -2.54 14.42 -23.17
C ALA A 56 -3.88 14.19 -23.89
N GLU A 57 -4.32 15.21 -24.64
CA GLU A 57 -5.51 15.09 -25.46
C GLU A 57 -5.22 14.19 -26.65
N GLY A 58 -6.05 13.20 -26.86
CA GLY A 58 -5.84 12.23 -27.91
C GLY A 58 -7.10 11.85 -28.63
N ARG A 59 -6.94 11.40 -29.87
CA ARG A 59 -8.02 10.91 -30.71
C ARG A 59 -7.59 9.70 -31.52
N PHE A 60 -8.56 8.91 -31.90
CA PHE A 60 -8.36 7.85 -32.88
C PHE A 60 -8.56 8.37 -34.30
N VAL A 61 -7.58 8.09 -35.15
CA VAL A 61 -7.68 8.25 -36.58
C VAL A 61 -7.39 6.87 -37.20
N GLU A 62 -8.44 6.16 -37.61
CA GLU A 62 -8.39 4.76 -38.06
C GLU A 62 -7.80 3.84 -36.94
N ARG A 63 -6.55 3.37 -37.08
CA ARG A 63 -5.85 2.52 -36.11
C ARG A 63 -4.68 3.24 -35.46
N VAL A 64 -4.62 4.54 -35.58
CA VAL A 64 -3.56 5.37 -34.99
C VAL A 64 -4.19 6.19 -33.88
N TYR A 65 -3.60 6.12 -32.70
CA TYR A 65 -3.91 7.04 -31.62
C TYR A 65 -2.96 8.22 -31.69
N GLU A 66 -3.50 9.41 -31.85
CA GLU A 66 -2.75 10.66 -31.96
C GLU A 66 -2.90 11.48 -30.68
N LEU A 67 -1.80 11.86 -30.08
CA LEU A 67 -1.71 12.84 -28.98
C LEU A 67 -1.21 14.17 -29.57
N ILE A 68 -2.02 15.23 -29.51
CA ILE A 68 -1.72 16.51 -30.16
C ILE A 68 -2.06 17.69 -29.22
N PRO A 69 -1.03 18.33 -28.64
CA PRO A 69 0.28 17.81 -28.32
C PRO A 69 0.30 16.98 -27.02
N LEU A 70 1.26 16.11 -26.85
CA LEU A 70 1.62 15.62 -25.53
C LEU A 70 2.52 16.65 -24.86
N GLN A 71 2.09 17.19 -23.73
CA GLN A 71 2.90 18.04 -22.87
C GLN A 71 2.98 17.41 -21.50
N LEU A 72 4.18 17.06 -21.05
CA LEU A 72 4.39 16.30 -19.84
C LEU A 72 5.79 16.51 -19.29
N THR A 73 5.90 16.69 -17.97
CA THR A 73 7.17 16.53 -17.26
C THR A 73 6.92 15.56 -16.09
N ALA A 74 7.68 14.49 -16.03
CA ALA A 74 7.47 13.39 -15.09
C ALA A 74 8.78 12.74 -14.66
N LEU A 75 8.72 12.03 -13.54
CA LEU A 75 9.74 11.15 -13.05
C LEU A 75 9.41 9.71 -13.47
N LEU A 76 10.38 9.03 -14.08
CA LEU A 76 10.31 7.62 -14.45
C LEU A 76 10.75 6.70 -13.31
N PRO A 77 10.43 5.40 -13.37
CA PRO A 77 10.87 4.41 -12.36
C PRO A 77 12.39 4.37 -12.16
N SER A 78 13.16 4.62 -13.21
CA SER A 78 14.63 4.70 -13.14
C SER A 78 15.15 5.90 -12.33
N GLY A 79 14.30 6.89 -12.02
CA GLY A 79 14.70 8.18 -11.47
C GLY A 79 15.09 9.21 -12.53
N ARG A 80 14.93 8.89 -13.81
CA ARG A 80 15.14 9.85 -14.91
C ARG A 80 13.95 10.79 -15.05
N ILE A 81 14.23 12.03 -15.43
CA ILE A 81 13.18 13.01 -15.71
C ILE A 81 12.84 12.93 -17.20
N LEU A 82 11.58 12.66 -17.49
CA LEU A 82 10.99 12.70 -18.82
C LEU A 82 10.37 14.07 -19.04
N SER A 83 10.75 14.76 -20.11
CA SER A 83 10.12 16.04 -20.50
C SER A 83 9.75 16.00 -21.98
N VAL A 84 8.46 15.99 -22.26
CA VAL A 84 7.90 15.85 -23.62
C VAL A 84 7.05 17.07 -23.92
N GLN A 85 7.23 17.61 -25.13
CA GLN A 85 6.39 18.65 -25.69
C GLN A 85 6.35 18.48 -27.22
N GLU A 86 5.63 17.46 -27.66
CA GLU A 86 5.58 17.12 -29.08
C GLU A 86 4.28 16.38 -29.45
N GLU A 87 4.00 16.33 -30.75
CA GLU A 87 2.94 15.48 -31.28
C GLU A 87 3.45 14.05 -31.34
N MET A 88 2.68 13.14 -30.78
CA MET A 88 3.03 11.75 -30.76
C MET A 88 1.94 10.88 -31.35
N ARG A 89 2.32 9.81 -32.02
CA ARG A 89 1.39 8.90 -32.69
C ARG A 89 1.77 7.47 -32.39
N LEU A 90 0.76 6.66 -32.09
CA LEU A 90 0.96 5.23 -31.89
C LEU A 90 -0.02 4.44 -32.77
N ARG A 91 0.51 3.56 -33.61
CA ARG A 91 -0.31 2.60 -34.32
C ARG A 91 -0.73 1.49 -33.36
N ILE A 92 -2.03 1.39 -33.11
CA ILE A 92 -2.57 0.37 -32.20
C ILE A 92 -2.55 -0.99 -32.91
N PRO A 93 -1.84 -1.99 -32.37
CA PRO A 93 -1.86 -3.34 -32.89
C PRO A 93 -3.24 -3.98 -32.66
N LYS A 94 -3.44 -5.19 -33.17
CA LYS A 94 -4.61 -5.99 -32.80
C LYS A 94 -4.40 -6.46 -31.35
N LEU A 95 -5.21 -5.97 -30.44
CA LEU A 95 -5.17 -6.32 -29.02
C LEU A 95 -6.15 -7.47 -28.72
N SER A 96 -5.83 -8.26 -27.72
CA SER A 96 -6.77 -9.18 -27.07
C SER A 96 -7.67 -8.43 -26.10
N GLU A 97 -8.71 -9.09 -25.59
CA GLU A 97 -9.53 -8.53 -24.51
C GLU A 97 -8.68 -8.28 -23.26
N GLY A 98 -8.93 -7.15 -22.59
CA GLY A 98 -8.21 -6.77 -21.38
C GLY A 98 -7.92 -5.27 -21.28
N THR A 99 -7.18 -4.93 -20.25
CA THR A 99 -6.79 -3.56 -19.94
C THR A 99 -5.35 -3.28 -20.36
N TYR A 100 -5.15 -2.17 -21.05
CA TYR A 100 -3.86 -1.71 -21.55
C TYR A 100 -3.60 -0.27 -21.13
N PHE A 101 -2.33 0.05 -20.94
CA PHE A 101 -1.90 1.40 -20.63
C PHE A 101 -1.10 1.97 -21.77
N LEU A 102 -1.52 3.15 -22.24
CA LEU A 102 -0.69 3.96 -23.13
C LEU A 102 0.38 4.62 -22.28
N CYS A 103 1.60 4.32 -22.59
CA CYS A 103 2.76 4.78 -21.87
C CYS A 103 3.64 5.66 -22.74
N VAL A 104 4.35 6.56 -22.09
CA VAL A 104 5.43 7.33 -22.71
C VAL A 104 6.74 7.03 -22.00
N GLY A 105 7.79 6.86 -22.77
CA GLY A 105 9.14 6.59 -22.29
C GLY A 105 10.19 7.13 -23.23
N MET A 106 11.44 6.80 -22.95
CA MET A 106 12.58 7.11 -23.80
C MET A 106 12.92 5.87 -24.63
N ALA A 107 13.14 6.05 -25.94
CA ALA A 107 13.59 4.96 -26.80
C ALA A 107 15.04 4.60 -26.44
N ASP A 108 15.32 3.32 -26.27
CA ASP A 108 16.66 2.86 -25.92
C ASP A 108 17.65 3.11 -27.04
N GLY A 109 18.69 3.90 -26.73
CA GLY A 109 19.80 4.16 -27.66
C GLY A 109 19.48 5.08 -28.84
N GLU A 110 18.23 5.55 -28.96
CA GLU A 110 17.87 6.50 -30.00
C GLU A 110 18.03 7.94 -29.50
N LEU A 111 18.78 8.74 -30.24
CA LEU A 111 19.07 10.14 -29.94
C LEU A 111 18.61 11.02 -31.10
N HIS A 112 17.93 12.11 -30.77
CA HIS A 112 17.63 13.18 -31.72
C HIS A 112 18.70 14.25 -31.63
N HIS A 113 19.44 14.41 -32.72
CA HIS A 113 20.49 15.43 -32.84
C HIS A 113 19.89 16.75 -33.32
N PHE A 114 20.22 17.84 -32.67
CA PHE A 114 19.80 19.17 -33.05
C PHE A 114 20.89 20.19 -32.70
N GLU A 115 20.80 21.36 -33.30
CA GLU A 115 21.75 22.46 -33.07
C GLU A 115 21.04 23.64 -32.42
N ARG A 116 21.65 24.20 -31.40
CA ARG A 116 21.19 25.42 -30.76
C ARG A 116 22.37 26.37 -30.56
N ASP A 117 22.24 27.57 -31.09
CA ASP A 117 23.29 28.62 -30.99
C ASP A 117 24.67 28.15 -31.50
N GLY A 118 24.69 27.32 -32.53
CA GLY A 118 25.93 26.76 -33.09
C GLY A 118 26.54 25.61 -32.31
N VAL A 119 25.86 25.13 -31.25
CA VAL A 119 26.31 24.01 -30.45
C VAL A 119 25.43 22.78 -30.76
N PRO A 120 26.02 21.63 -31.10
CA PRO A 120 25.28 20.39 -31.30
C PRO A 120 24.79 19.82 -29.97
N TYR A 121 23.54 19.43 -29.94
CA TYR A 121 22.88 18.77 -28.81
C TYR A 121 22.29 17.43 -29.21
N GLU A 122 22.19 16.54 -28.24
CA GLU A 122 21.52 15.26 -28.36
C GLU A 122 20.44 15.19 -27.27
N ARG A 123 19.27 14.69 -27.62
CA ARG A 123 18.23 14.37 -26.62
C ARG A 123 17.66 12.97 -26.88
N PRO A 124 17.24 12.24 -25.86
CA PRO A 124 16.55 10.98 -26.06
C PRO A 124 15.31 11.15 -26.93
N VAL A 125 15.05 10.20 -27.81
CA VAL A 125 13.80 10.12 -28.56
C VAL A 125 12.72 9.62 -27.63
N HIS A 126 11.57 10.28 -27.62
CA HIS A 126 10.42 9.83 -26.86
C HIS A 126 9.57 8.88 -27.70
N GLN A 127 9.03 7.84 -27.07
CA GLN A 127 8.16 6.89 -27.74
C GLN A 127 6.91 6.59 -26.95
N LEU A 128 5.82 6.32 -27.67
CA LEU A 128 4.59 5.76 -27.11
C LEU A 128 4.60 4.24 -27.24
N SER A 129 4.11 3.58 -26.21
CA SER A 129 3.97 2.13 -26.18
C SER A 129 2.69 1.73 -25.46
N LEU A 130 2.22 0.51 -25.69
CA LEU A 130 1.08 -0.07 -24.98
C LEU A 130 1.56 -1.25 -24.17
N HIS A 131 1.19 -1.27 -22.92
CA HIS A 131 1.58 -2.31 -21.99
C HIS A 131 0.42 -2.76 -21.12
N THR A 132 0.46 -4.00 -20.71
CA THR A 132 -0.38 -4.53 -19.63
C THR A 132 0.18 -4.16 -18.27
N LEU A 133 -0.63 -4.26 -17.23
CA LEU A 133 -0.19 -3.91 -15.88
C LEU A 133 1.04 -4.70 -15.38
N PRO A 134 1.14 -6.03 -15.58
CA PRO A 134 2.33 -6.79 -15.18
C PRO A 134 3.61 -6.31 -15.87
N GLU A 135 3.51 -5.87 -17.14
CA GLU A 135 4.68 -5.35 -17.88
C GLU A 135 5.16 -4.02 -17.32
N LEU A 136 4.24 -3.15 -16.85
CA LEU A 136 4.60 -1.84 -16.28
C LEU A 136 5.54 -1.94 -15.08
N ALA A 137 5.46 -3.02 -14.31
CA ALA A 137 6.31 -3.21 -13.14
C ALA A 137 7.81 -3.32 -13.47
N THR A 138 8.14 -3.63 -14.72
CA THR A 138 9.53 -3.88 -15.16
C THR A 138 10.06 -2.85 -16.15
N LEU A 139 9.20 -1.96 -16.63
CA LEU A 139 9.54 -1.01 -17.69
C LEU A 139 9.79 0.40 -17.13
N ASP A 140 10.66 1.13 -17.81
CA ASP A 140 10.98 2.54 -17.48
C ASP A 140 10.09 3.49 -18.27
N VAL A 141 8.79 3.40 -18.05
CA VAL A 141 7.76 4.17 -18.77
C VAL A 141 6.73 4.76 -17.81
N LEU A 142 6.07 5.83 -18.23
CA LEU A 142 4.96 6.43 -17.51
C LEU A 142 3.63 6.16 -18.22
N PRO A 143 2.65 5.52 -17.58
CA PRO A 143 1.32 5.40 -18.13
C PRO A 143 0.59 6.75 -18.10
N ILE A 144 0.00 7.15 -19.22
CA ILE A 144 -0.69 8.43 -19.40
C ILE A 144 -2.17 8.29 -19.75
N LYS A 145 -2.58 7.12 -20.25
CA LYS A 145 -3.99 6.76 -20.55
C LYS A 145 -4.20 5.29 -20.28
N ARG A 146 -5.44 4.92 -19.96
CA ARG A 146 -5.88 3.54 -19.84
C ARG A 146 -6.86 3.22 -20.97
N PHE A 147 -6.67 2.07 -21.60
CA PHE A 147 -7.53 1.52 -22.63
C PHE A 147 -8.13 0.21 -22.16
N THR A 148 -9.39 -0.02 -22.49
CA THR A 148 -10.05 -1.31 -22.25
C THR A 148 -10.52 -1.87 -23.59
N VAL A 149 -10.24 -3.15 -23.82
CA VAL A 149 -10.74 -3.89 -24.99
C VAL A 149 -11.78 -4.88 -24.50
N GLU A 150 -13.03 -4.64 -24.89
CA GLU A 150 -14.19 -5.49 -24.58
C GLU A 150 -14.93 -5.79 -25.87
N GLU A 151 -15.26 -7.06 -26.11
CA GLU A 151 -15.94 -7.51 -27.31
C GLU A 151 -15.29 -7.03 -28.63
N GLY A 152 -13.94 -6.89 -28.59
CA GLY A 152 -13.16 -6.40 -29.73
C GLY A 152 -13.25 -4.89 -29.97
N MET A 153 -13.94 -4.15 -29.11
CA MET A 153 -14.00 -2.68 -29.13
C MET A 153 -12.99 -2.09 -28.17
N LEU A 154 -12.24 -1.11 -28.63
CA LEU A 154 -11.28 -0.36 -27.83
C LEU A 154 -11.94 0.91 -27.29
N SER A 155 -11.99 1.05 -26.00
CA SER A 155 -12.43 2.25 -25.28
C SER A 155 -11.28 2.93 -24.55
N VAL A 156 -11.36 4.25 -24.43
CA VAL A 156 -10.40 5.07 -23.65
C VAL A 156 -11.06 5.45 -22.34
N ASP A 157 -10.42 5.14 -21.25
CA ASP A 157 -10.84 5.63 -19.94
C ASP A 157 -10.53 7.14 -19.85
N GLN A 158 -11.59 7.94 -19.92
CA GLN A 158 -11.47 9.40 -19.83
C GLN A 158 -11.15 9.89 -18.41
N ASP A 159 -11.45 9.06 -17.44
CA ASP A 159 -11.31 9.36 -16.03
C ASP A 159 -10.00 8.83 -15.44
N TYR A 160 -9.15 8.22 -16.26
CA TYR A 160 -7.86 7.72 -15.82
C TYR A 160 -6.98 8.87 -15.30
N LEU A 161 -6.51 8.75 -14.08
CA LEU A 161 -5.55 9.66 -13.47
C LEU A 161 -4.13 9.08 -13.59
N PRO A 162 -3.28 9.67 -14.44
CA PRO A 162 -1.89 9.24 -14.53
C PRO A 162 -1.14 9.43 -13.22
N PRO A 163 -0.15 8.60 -12.92
CA PRO A 163 0.67 8.74 -11.72
C PRO A 163 1.18 10.16 -11.50
N ALA A 164 1.17 10.60 -10.26
CA ALA A 164 1.57 11.92 -9.83
C ALA A 164 2.53 11.82 -8.64
N LEU A 165 3.54 12.67 -8.59
CA LEU A 165 4.51 12.68 -7.48
C LEU A 165 3.92 13.23 -6.19
N THR A 166 3.02 14.18 -6.29
CA THR A 166 2.37 14.80 -5.13
C THR A 166 0.87 15.00 -5.41
N ILE A 167 0.09 15.18 -4.35
CA ILE A 167 -1.34 15.49 -4.45
C ILE A 167 -1.59 16.80 -5.20
N GLN A 168 -0.70 17.81 -5.05
CA GLN A 168 -0.80 19.08 -5.75
C GLN A 168 -0.57 18.99 -7.26
N THR A 169 -0.09 17.85 -7.75
CA THR A 169 0.18 17.68 -9.19
C THR A 169 -1.10 17.71 -10.02
N ASP A 170 -2.23 17.33 -9.44
CA ASP A 170 -3.52 17.31 -10.13
C ASP A 170 -4.65 17.73 -9.19
N GLU A 171 -5.43 18.72 -9.63
CA GLU A 171 -6.57 19.24 -8.87
C GLU A 171 -7.64 18.17 -8.60
N ALA A 172 -7.66 17.09 -9.39
CA ALA A 172 -8.60 15.99 -9.21
C ALA A 172 -8.41 15.21 -7.88
N PHE A 173 -7.26 15.33 -7.22
CA PHE A 173 -7.01 14.65 -5.94
C PHE A 173 -7.60 15.38 -4.73
N GLU A 174 -7.66 16.73 -4.77
CA GLU A 174 -8.11 17.53 -3.62
C GLU A 174 -9.54 17.20 -3.17
N PRO A 175 -10.53 17.03 -4.07
CA PRO A 175 -11.89 16.66 -3.69
C PRO A 175 -11.97 15.37 -2.88
N TYR A 176 -11.17 14.35 -3.20
CA TYR A 176 -11.14 13.09 -2.47
C TYR A 176 -10.67 13.28 -1.02
N PHE A 177 -9.57 14.02 -0.81
CA PHE A 177 -9.05 14.27 0.53
C PHE A 177 -10.05 15.03 1.40
N ARG A 178 -10.77 16.00 0.81
CA ARG A 178 -11.85 16.73 1.50
C ARG A 178 -13.01 15.80 1.85
N GLN A 179 -13.41 14.95 0.92
CA GLN A 179 -14.48 13.98 1.14
C GLN A 179 -14.13 12.99 2.25
N TYR A 180 -12.89 12.46 2.28
CA TYR A 180 -12.45 11.58 3.37
C TYR A 180 -12.43 12.29 4.72
N GLU A 181 -12.04 13.57 4.74
CA GLU A 181 -12.13 14.38 5.95
C GLU A 181 -13.58 14.46 6.46
N GLU A 182 -14.52 14.77 5.59
CA GLU A 182 -15.95 14.85 5.93
C GLU A 182 -16.49 13.52 6.42
N GLN A 183 -16.16 12.43 5.74
CA GLN A 183 -16.56 11.06 6.13
C GLN A 183 -15.97 10.65 7.48
N LEU A 184 -14.68 10.91 7.73
CA LEU A 184 -14.07 10.64 9.02
C LEU A 184 -14.65 11.49 10.14
N VAL A 185 -15.01 12.74 9.86
CA VAL A 185 -15.74 13.60 10.82
C VAL A 185 -17.09 12.96 11.15
N ALA A 186 -17.84 12.52 10.16
CA ALA A 186 -19.13 11.84 10.37
C ALA A 186 -18.97 10.58 11.21
N ILE A 187 -18.01 9.70 10.87
CA ILE A 187 -17.70 8.48 11.62
C ILE A 187 -17.33 8.82 13.07
N THR A 188 -16.41 9.78 13.30
CA THR A 188 -15.94 10.12 14.65
C THR A 188 -16.96 10.85 15.51
N ALA A 189 -17.93 11.49 14.89
CA ALA A 189 -19.04 12.15 15.60
C ALA A 189 -20.13 11.17 16.06
N HIS A 190 -20.08 9.92 15.58
CA HIS A 190 -21.12 8.95 15.86
C HIS A 190 -21.14 8.53 17.33
N ALA A 191 -22.34 8.43 17.92
CA ALA A 191 -22.52 8.16 19.34
C ALA A 191 -21.98 6.80 19.79
N HIS A 192 -21.98 5.79 18.90
CA HIS A 192 -21.45 4.46 19.21
C HIS A 192 -19.93 4.39 19.35
N LEU A 193 -19.21 5.41 18.91
CA LEU A 193 -17.77 5.55 19.13
C LEU A 193 -17.49 6.40 20.38
N GLU A 194 -18.25 6.13 21.48
CA GLU A 194 -18.03 6.83 22.74
C GLU A 194 -16.57 6.69 23.20
N GLU A 195 -16.06 7.68 23.93
CA GLU A 195 -14.68 7.95 24.43
C GLU A 195 -13.73 6.72 24.53
N GLY A 196 -13.63 5.93 23.48
CA GLY A 196 -12.80 4.73 23.38
C GLY A 196 -11.53 4.96 22.56
N ASP A 197 -10.71 3.91 22.48
CA ASP A 197 -9.47 3.92 21.69
C ASP A 197 -9.77 4.05 20.19
N ALA A 198 -10.91 3.53 19.71
CA ALA A 198 -11.39 3.69 18.35
C ALA A 198 -11.53 5.15 17.95
N LYS A 199 -12.31 5.91 18.72
CA LYS A 199 -12.52 7.35 18.49
C LYS A 199 -11.21 8.13 18.53
N ARG A 200 -10.34 7.82 19.49
CA ARG A 200 -9.04 8.46 19.62
C ARG A 200 -8.15 8.21 18.42
N SER A 201 -8.07 6.97 17.95
CA SER A 201 -7.27 6.59 16.78
C SER A 201 -7.80 7.24 15.50
N LEU A 202 -9.11 7.22 15.29
CA LEU A 202 -9.74 7.87 14.13
C LEU A 202 -9.57 9.41 14.15
N LEU A 203 -9.67 10.04 15.33
CA LEU A 203 -9.40 11.49 15.48
C LEU A 203 -7.93 11.83 15.20
N GLN A 204 -6.98 10.96 15.58
CA GLN A 204 -5.57 11.16 15.24
C GLN A 204 -5.35 11.11 13.73
N LEU A 205 -5.99 10.16 13.04
CA LEU A 205 -5.93 10.06 11.57
C LEU A 205 -6.58 11.25 10.88
N LEU A 206 -7.76 11.67 11.35
CA LEU A 206 -8.41 12.88 10.87
C LEU A 206 -7.51 14.11 11.01
N PHE A 207 -6.83 14.24 12.14
CA PHE A 207 -5.92 15.35 12.38
C PHE A 207 -4.68 15.29 11.47
N ARG A 208 -4.16 14.08 11.19
CA ARG A 208 -3.07 13.87 10.24
C ARG A 208 -3.52 14.17 8.81
N LEU A 209 -4.72 13.75 8.42
CA LEU A 209 -5.30 14.04 7.11
C LEU A 209 -5.46 15.54 6.88
N ARG A 210 -6.02 16.28 7.84
CA ARG A 210 -6.16 17.76 7.82
C ARG A 210 -4.84 18.50 7.69
N ARG A 211 -3.80 17.95 8.30
CA ARG A 211 -2.46 18.54 8.28
C ARG A 211 -1.56 17.95 7.22
N PHE A 212 -2.08 17.04 6.40
CA PHE A 212 -1.26 16.43 5.37
C PHE A 212 -0.80 17.51 4.38
N PRO A 213 0.52 17.76 4.26
CA PRO A 213 1.02 18.76 3.34
C PRO A 213 0.80 18.27 1.90
N HIS A 214 0.02 18.98 1.10
CA HIS A 214 -0.29 18.60 -0.27
C HIS A 214 0.95 18.51 -1.17
N GLY A 215 2.06 19.14 -0.78
CA GLY A 215 3.35 19.02 -1.45
C GLY A 215 4.17 17.77 -1.09
N ARG A 216 3.68 16.92 -0.17
CA ARG A 216 4.32 15.62 0.11
C ARG A 216 4.09 14.62 -1.03
N SER A 217 4.91 13.56 -1.00
CA SER A 217 4.84 12.51 -2.01
C SER A 217 3.45 11.85 -2.03
N MET A 218 3.04 11.41 -3.20
CA MET A 218 1.81 10.61 -3.37
C MET A 218 1.90 9.32 -2.55
N ALA A 219 3.11 8.73 -2.40
CA ALA A 219 3.34 7.55 -1.57
C ALA A 219 2.97 7.77 -0.11
N ASP A 220 3.36 8.92 0.47
CA ASP A 220 2.97 9.29 1.85
C ASP A 220 1.46 9.45 1.96
N GLY A 221 0.83 10.04 0.93
CA GLY A 221 -0.62 10.20 0.87
C GLY A 221 -1.34 8.86 0.83
N LEU A 222 -0.94 7.97 -0.05
CA LEU A 222 -1.50 6.62 -0.15
C LEU A 222 -1.28 5.81 1.13
N SER A 223 -0.11 5.92 1.75
CA SER A 223 0.18 5.28 3.04
C SER A 223 -0.77 5.75 4.15
N LEU A 224 -1.05 7.05 4.21
CA LEU A 224 -2.03 7.60 5.16
C LEU A 224 -3.44 7.10 4.88
N LEU A 225 -3.86 7.04 3.61
CA LEU A 225 -5.18 6.52 3.23
C LEU A 225 -5.32 5.03 3.55
N GLN A 226 -4.28 4.22 3.33
CA GLN A 226 -4.25 2.80 3.71
C GLN A 226 -4.32 2.63 5.24
N GLU A 227 -3.68 3.49 6.00
CA GLU A 227 -3.78 3.48 7.48
C GLU A 227 -5.20 3.83 7.94
N ILE A 228 -5.87 4.77 7.26
CA ILE A 228 -7.29 5.08 7.50
C ILE A 228 -8.16 3.84 7.21
N GLU A 229 -7.99 3.21 6.04
CA GLU A 229 -8.70 1.98 5.68
C GLU A 229 -8.53 0.90 6.75
N GLN A 230 -7.28 0.60 7.11
CA GLN A 230 -6.96 -0.43 8.10
C GLN A 230 -7.55 -0.12 9.47
N THR A 231 -7.47 1.14 9.91
CA THR A 231 -8.00 1.56 11.21
C THR A 231 -9.52 1.47 11.25
N VAL A 232 -10.19 1.94 10.19
CA VAL A 232 -11.66 1.82 10.07
C VAL A 232 -12.07 0.36 10.02
N THR A 233 -11.38 -0.48 9.24
CA THR A 233 -11.65 -1.92 9.18
C THR A 233 -11.51 -2.56 10.55
N TYR A 234 -10.41 -2.30 11.26
CA TYR A 234 -10.14 -2.89 12.57
C TYR A 234 -11.20 -2.53 13.61
N TYR A 235 -11.57 -1.26 13.70
CA TYR A 235 -12.51 -0.82 14.75
C TYR A 235 -13.97 -1.02 14.39
N LEU A 236 -14.36 -0.81 13.15
CA LEU A 236 -15.78 -0.87 12.77
C LEU A 236 -16.18 -2.26 12.28
N VAL A 237 -15.36 -2.90 11.47
CA VAL A 237 -15.68 -4.22 10.94
C VAL A 237 -15.38 -5.30 11.98
N GLU A 238 -14.16 -5.36 12.49
CA GLU A 238 -13.75 -6.39 13.45
C GLU A 238 -14.21 -6.07 14.87
N GLY A 239 -14.17 -4.79 15.27
CA GLY A 239 -14.51 -4.36 16.62
C GLY A 239 -16.00 -4.28 16.93
N LEU A 240 -16.83 -3.81 15.98
CA LEU A 240 -18.28 -3.70 16.12
C LEU A 240 -19.03 -4.86 15.44
N GLY A 241 -18.30 -5.79 14.80
CA GLY A 241 -18.92 -6.90 14.09
C GLY A 241 -19.71 -6.44 12.86
N HIS A 242 -19.36 -5.30 12.27
CA HIS A 242 -19.94 -4.90 11.00
C HIS A 242 -19.58 -5.95 9.96
N ASP A 243 -20.59 -6.63 9.47
CA ASP A 243 -20.41 -7.74 8.55
C ASP A 243 -19.82 -7.22 7.23
N ILE A 244 -18.63 -7.73 6.88
CA ILE A 244 -18.01 -7.42 5.59
C ILE A 244 -18.89 -7.95 4.44
N GLU A 245 -19.66 -9.02 4.68
CA GLU A 245 -20.63 -9.57 3.72
C GLU A 245 -21.77 -8.59 3.43
N ALA A 246 -21.99 -7.59 4.29
CA ALA A 246 -22.93 -6.50 4.03
C ALA A 246 -22.39 -5.43 3.07
N LEU A 247 -21.11 -5.50 2.69
CA LEU A 247 -20.59 -4.64 1.62
C LEU A 247 -21.19 -5.07 0.28
N PRO A 248 -21.65 -4.12 -0.55
CA PRO A 248 -22.11 -4.45 -1.89
C PRO A 248 -21.07 -5.27 -2.64
N ASP A 249 -21.49 -6.31 -3.37
CA ASP A 249 -20.59 -7.19 -4.16
C ASP A 249 -19.64 -6.40 -5.06
N THR A 250 -20.10 -5.26 -5.57
CA THR A 250 -19.29 -4.34 -6.37
C THR A 250 -18.10 -3.76 -5.60
N LEU A 251 -18.24 -3.47 -4.31
CA LEU A 251 -17.15 -2.97 -3.46
C LEU A 251 -16.18 -4.07 -3.07
N VAL A 252 -16.68 -5.29 -2.86
CA VAL A 252 -15.85 -6.47 -2.59
C VAL A 252 -14.98 -6.79 -3.80
N ALA A 253 -15.55 -6.76 -5.00
CA ALA A 253 -14.82 -6.97 -6.25
C ALA A 253 -13.76 -5.87 -6.45
N LEU A 254 -14.13 -4.59 -6.33
CA LEU A 254 -13.19 -3.47 -6.42
C LEU A 254 -12.04 -3.57 -5.40
N ARG A 255 -12.32 -4.05 -4.18
CA ARG A 255 -11.28 -4.24 -3.15
C ARG A 255 -10.28 -5.30 -3.57
N GLN A 256 -10.72 -6.39 -4.20
CA GLN A 256 -9.83 -7.45 -4.68
C GLN A 256 -8.96 -6.94 -5.83
N ASP A 257 -9.54 -6.22 -6.78
CA ASP A 257 -8.84 -5.66 -7.92
C ASP A 257 -7.78 -4.63 -7.48
N VAL A 258 -8.15 -3.70 -6.59
CA VAL A 258 -7.24 -2.65 -6.09
C VAL A 258 -6.10 -3.20 -5.22
N ARG A 259 -6.31 -4.31 -4.48
CA ARG A 259 -5.26 -4.91 -3.65
C ARG A 259 -4.23 -5.71 -4.45
N ASN A 260 -4.63 -6.23 -5.60
CA ASN A 260 -3.76 -7.07 -6.42
C ASN A 260 -2.87 -6.26 -7.37
N GLU A 261 -3.10 -4.96 -7.48
CA GLU A 261 -2.41 -4.10 -8.44
C GLU A 261 -1.62 -2.98 -7.74
N PRO A 262 -0.47 -2.56 -8.30
CA PRO A 262 0.24 -1.41 -7.78
C PRO A 262 -0.64 -0.16 -7.78
N THR A 263 -0.96 0.37 -6.62
CA THR A 263 -1.92 1.47 -6.41
C THR A 263 -1.59 2.72 -7.23
N TYR A 264 -0.31 2.95 -7.56
CA TYR A 264 0.12 4.07 -8.40
C TYR A 264 -0.49 4.08 -9.79
N TYR A 265 -0.78 2.92 -10.37
CA TYR A 265 -1.34 2.80 -11.72
C TYR A 265 -2.87 2.87 -11.74
N HIS A 266 -3.50 2.70 -10.57
CA HIS A 266 -4.96 2.69 -10.38
C HIS A 266 -5.40 3.62 -9.25
N ILE A 267 -4.71 4.73 -9.07
CA ILE A 267 -4.97 5.67 -7.97
C ILE A 267 -6.45 6.02 -7.87
N ARG A 268 -7.10 6.37 -8.99
CA ARG A 268 -8.51 6.74 -8.97
C ARG A 268 -9.42 5.63 -8.48
N ALA A 269 -9.20 4.41 -8.96
CA ALA A 269 -9.99 3.25 -8.53
C ALA A 269 -9.88 3.02 -7.01
N TYR A 270 -8.67 3.19 -6.45
CA TYR A 270 -8.47 3.12 -5.02
C TYR A 270 -9.17 4.25 -4.25
N LEU A 271 -9.09 5.48 -4.77
CA LEU A 271 -9.74 6.64 -4.16
C LEU A 271 -11.27 6.49 -4.18
N ASP A 272 -11.85 6.11 -5.33
CA ASP A 272 -13.29 5.87 -5.46
C ASP A 272 -13.75 4.74 -4.52
N TRP A 273 -12.99 3.65 -4.46
CA TRP A 273 -13.27 2.55 -3.55
C TRP A 273 -13.24 2.98 -2.08
N LEU A 274 -12.19 3.70 -1.64
CA LEU A 274 -12.08 4.14 -0.25
C LEU A 274 -13.23 5.09 0.12
N SER A 275 -13.62 5.99 -0.80
CA SER A 275 -14.76 6.89 -0.61
C SER A 275 -16.06 6.10 -0.42
N ALA A 276 -16.32 5.13 -1.28
CA ALA A 276 -17.50 4.27 -1.18
C ALA A 276 -17.48 3.42 0.10
N TYR A 277 -16.31 2.87 0.45
CA TYR A 277 -16.12 2.09 1.67
C TYR A 277 -16.44 2.91 2.93
N LEU A 278 -15.89 4.12 3.06
CA LEU A 278 -16.15 5.00 4.20
C LEU A 278 -17.63 5.42 4.28
N SER A 279 -18.28 5.65 3.13
CA SER A 279 -19.72 5.94 3.08
C SER A 279 -20.55 4.78 3.63
N VAL A 280 -20.26 3.56 3.22
CA VAL A 280 -20.94 2.35 3.71
C VAL A 280 -20.74 2.19 5.22
N GLN A 281 -19.51 2.41 5.72
CA GLN A 281 -19.25 2.34 7.16
C GLN A 281 -20.05 3.38 7.94
N THR A 282 -20.22 4.59 7.41
CA THR A 282 -21.07 5.62 8.02
C THR A 282 -22.54 5.18 8.06
N GLU A 283 -23.06 4.66 6.95
CA GLU A 283 -24.44 4.15 6.88
C GLU A 283 -24.69 2.98 7.83
N LEU A 284 -23.73 2.07 7.99
CA LEU A 284 -23.84 0.96 8.93
C LEU A 284 -23.89 1.44 10.37
N LEU A 285 -23.07 2.46 10.72
CA LEU A 285 -23.13 3.09 12.04
C LEU A 285 -24.51 3.71 12.30
N ASP A 286 -25.11 4.39 11.30
CA ASP A 286 -26.45 4.96 11.43
C ASP A 286 -27.54 3.89 11.65
N ARG A 287 -27.40 2.71 11.04
CA ARG A 287 -28.34 1.59 11.21
C ARG A 287 -28.27 0.95 12.59
N VAL A 288 -27.08 0.86 13.17
CA VAL A 288 -26.89 0.29 14.53
C VAL A 288 -27.63 1.12 15.59
N VAL A 289 -27.81 2.42 15.36
CA VAL A 289 -28.59 3.29 16.27
C VAL A 289 -30.05 2.86 16.40
N LEU A 290 -30.61 2.19 15.39
CA LEU A 290 -32.02 1.78 15.36
C LEU A 290 -32.29 0.43 16.07
N VAL A 291 -31.25 -0.30 16.45
CA VAL A 291 -31.38 -1.57 17.18
C VAL A 291 -31.17 -1.32 18.67
N ASP A 292 -32.25 -0.96 19.30
CA ASP A 292 -32.59 -1.03 20.73
C ASP A 292 -31.47 -0.77 21.77
N ASN A 293 -31.54 0.39 22.41
CA ASN A 293 -30.80 0.80 23.62
C ASN A 293 -31.04 -0.05 24.88
N SER A 294 -31.70 -1.22 24.77
CA SER A 294 -32.07 -2.07 25.90
C SER A 294 -31.05 -3.14 26.27
N ILE A 295 -30.04 -3.37 25.40
CA ILE A 295 -29.01 -4.35 25.67
C ILE A 295 -27.80 -3.61 26.24
N ASP A 296 -27.50 -3.83 27.51
CA ASP A 296 -26.21 -3.39 28.09
C ASP A 296 -25.09 -4.19 27.46
N TYR A 297 -24.58 -3.66 26.33
CA TYR A 297 -23.49 -4.26 25.56
C TYR A 297 -22.20 -4.43 26.38
N ASP A 298 -21.96 -3.57 27.37
CA ASP A 298 -20.82 -3.69 28.26
C ASP A 298 -20.99 -4.78 29.30
N ALA A 299 -22.21 -5.04 29.71
CA ALA A 299 -22.56 -6.19 30.55
C ALA A 299 -22.45 -7.49 29.76
N LEU A 300 -23.02 -7.54 28.56
CA LEU A 300 -22.95 -8.70 27.66
C LEU A 300 -21.51 -9.01 27.20
N LYS A 301 -20.73 -7.99 26.88
CA LYS A 301 -19.32 -8.15 26.50
C LYS A 301 -18.46 -8.62 27.67
N ARG A 302 -18.77 -8.19 28.89
CA ARG A 302 -18.11 -8.70 30.12
C ARG A 302 -18.51 -10.16 30.38
N GLU A 303 -19.79 -10.48 30.26
CA GLU A 303 -20.32 -11.82 30.49
C GLU A 303 -19.78 -12.83 29.46
N ILE A 304 -19.82 -12.50 28.16
CA ILE A 304 -19.20 -13.30 27.08
C ILE A 304 -17.69 -13.46 27.30
N LYS A 305 -17.02 -12.40 27.70
CA LYS A 305 -15.57 -12.42 27.95
C LYS A 305 -15.24 -13.29 29.15
N GLU A 306 -16.00 -13.18 30.25
CA GLU A 306 -15.81 -14.01 31.44
C GLU A 306 -16.15 -15.48 31.18
N GLU A 307 -17.21 -15.75 30.42
CA GLU A 307 -17.63 -17.10 30.06
C GLU A 307 -16.66 -17.78 29.09
N LEU A 308 -16.19 -17.05 28.07
CA LEU A 308 -15.17 -17.51 27.14
C LEU A 308 -13.82 -17.76 27.84
N TYR A 309 -13.43 -16.88 28.76
CA TYR A 309 -12.24 -17.07 29.57
C TYR A 309 -12.36 -18.24 30.54
N ALA A 310 -13.54 -18.44 31.12
CA ALA A 310 -13.78 -19.58 32.02
C ALA A 310 -13.76 -20.90 31.25
N GLN A 311 -14.38 -20.94 30.07
CA GLN A 311 -14.36 -22.13 29.19
C GLN A 311 -12.96 -22.42 28.66
N LEU A 312 -12.29 -21.42 28.08
CA LEU A 312 -10.93 -21.60 27.54
C LEU A 312 -9.93 -22.01 28.63
N ARG A 313 -10.05 -21.41 29.80
CA ARG A 313 -9.20 -21.78 30.96
C ARG A 313 -9.49 -23.20 31.40
N LYS A 314 -10.74 -23.63 31.42
CA LYS A 314 -11.12 -24.98 31.80
C LYS A 314 -10.68 -26.01 30.78
N GLU A 315 -10.96 -25.79 29.51
CA GLU A 315 -10.56 -26.70 28.43
C GLU A 315 -9.03 -26.80 28.33
N LEU A 316 -8.33 -25.67 28.37
CA LEU A 316 -6.86 -25.64 28.32
C LEU A 316 -6.22 -26.32 29.56
N TYR A 317 -6.80 -26.08 30.74
CA TYR A 317 -6.31 -26.74 31.98
C TYR A 317 -6.57 -28.25 31.98
N ASP A 318 -7.75 -28.68 31.54
CA ASP A 318 -8.12 -30.09 31.50
C ASP A 318 -7.34 -30.83 30.40
N GLU A 319 -7.12 -30.21 29.25
CA GLU A 319 -6.35 -30.79 28.13
C GLU A 319 -4.85 -30.83 28.45
N LEU A 320 -4.29 -29.76 28.99
CA LEU A 320 -2.89 -29.72 29.44
C LEU A 320 -2.64 -30.73 30.58
N ARG A 321 -3.60 -30.84 31.51
CA ARG A 321 -3.49 -31.79 32.62
C ARG A 321 -3.56 -33.22 32.12
N THR A 322 -4.40 -33.50 31.13
CA THR A 322 -4.57 -34.86 30.58
C THR A 322 -3.37 -35.23 29.71
N GLN A 323 -2.87 -34.34 28.89
CA GLN A 323 -1.66 -34.57 28.07
C GLN A 323 -0.38 -34.69 28.92
N LEU A 324 -0.21 -33.82 29.92
CA LEU A 324 0.91 -33.89 30.84
C LEU A 324 0.87 -35.14 31.73
N GLN A 325 -0.33 -35.64 32.10
CA GLN A 325 -0.46 -36.88 32.84
C GLN A 325 -0.23 -38.12 31.97
N THR A 326 -0.51 -38.05 30.68
CA THR A 326 -0.34 -39.19 29.76
C THR A 326 1.06 -39.34 29.16
N GLU A 327 1.76 -38.22 28.87
CA GLU A 327 3.06 -38.25 28.18
C GLU A 327 4.30 -38.19 29.10
N LEU A 328 4.11 -37.84 30.34
CA LEU A 328 5.22 -37.65 31.28
C LEU A 328 5.15 -38.58 32.46
N THR A 329 5.14 -39.85 32.15
CA THR A 329 5.58 -40.84 33.16
C THR A 329 7.08 -40.70 33.41
N GLU A 330 7.42 -40.19 34.58
CA GLU A 330 8.71 -40.42 35.28
C GLU A 330 9.88 -39.47 34.99
N GLY A 331 9.78 -38.20 35.07
CA GLY A 331 11.03 -37.46 35.30
C GLY A 331 11.07 -35.96 34.90
N LEU A 332 10.24 -35.55 33.96
CA LEU A 332 10.28 -34.17 33.45
C LEU A 332 9.25 -33.23 34.09
N THR A 333 8.29 -33.78 34.82
CA THR A 333 7.12 -33.08 35.37
C THR A 333 7.48 -32.01 36.40
N VAL A 334 8.49 -32.23 37.19
CA VAL A 334 8.86 -31.32 38.29
C VAL A 334 9.60 -30.09 37.72
N GLN A 335 10.54 -30.29 36.82
CA GLN A 335 11.34 -29.20 36.28
C GLN A 335 10.54 -28.28 35.35
N LEU A 336 9.63 -28.87 34.56
CA LEU A 336 8.82 -28.06 33.64
C LEU A 336 7.71 -27.27 34.37
N SER A 337 7.13 -27.89 35.42
CA SER A 337 6.13 -27.19 36.23
C SER A 337 6.75 -26.08 37.08
N GLU A 338 7.94 -26.26 37.56
CA GLU A 338 8.68 -25.23 38.31
C GLU A 338 9.16 -24.11 37.39
N TRP A 339 9.64 -24.45 36.18
CA TRP A 339 10.00 -23.44 35.16
C TRP A 339 8.81 -22.65 34.68
N LEU A 340 7.68 -23.30 34.39
CA LEU A 340 6.43 -22.67 33.97
C LEU A 340 5.83 -21.78 35.09
N ARG A 341 5.88 -22.25 36.33
CA ARG A 341 5.43 -21.46 37.47
C ARG A 341 6.28 -20.21 37.67
N ASN A 342 7.59 -20.34 37.62
CA ASN A 342 8.52 -19.23 37.71
C ASN A 342 8.41 -18.26 36.52
N TYR A 343 8.20 -18.80 35.33
CA TYR A 343 8.00 -17.97 34.14
C TYR A 343 6.67 -17.21 34.17
N ILE A 344 5.62 -17.85 34.60
CA ILE A 344 4.29 -17.20 34.74
C ILE A 344 4.31 -16.18 35.89
N GLU A 345 4.85 -16.50 37.04
CA GLU A 345 4.90 -15.60 38.19
C GLU A 345 5.88 -14.44 38.03
N MET A 346 7.05 -14.67 37.45
CA MET A 346 8.10 -13.65 37.37
C MET A 346 8.05 -12.82 36.07
N GLN A 347 7.58 -13.38 34.98
CA GLN A 347 7.63 -12.68 33.69
C GLN A 347 6.25 -12.27 33.13
N LEU A 348 5.25 -13.15 33.21
CA LEU A 348 3.96 -12.89 32.59
C LEU A 348 2.99 -12.09 33.49
N GLN A 349 2.93 -12.36 34.78
CA GLN A 349 2.01 -11.65 35.66
C GLN A 349 2.35 -10.16 35.84
N PRO A 350 3.63 -9.74 36.01
CA PRO A 350 3.95 -8.31 36.07
C PRO A 350 3.79 -7.58 34.73
N ARG A 351 4.04 -8.29 33.61
CA ARG A 351 3.81 -7.72 32.26
C ARG A 351 2.34 -7.60 31.95
N LEU A 352 1.54 -8.64 32.18
CA LEU A 352 0.10 -8.61 32.02
C LEU A 352 -0.57 -7.55 32.90
N ARG A 353 -0.13 -7.37 34.16
CA ARG A 353 -0.65 -6.28 35.02
C ARG A 353 -0.30 -4.88 34.53
N LYS A 354 0.91 -4.70 34.00
CA LYS A 354 1.38 -3.37 33.55
C LYS A 354 0.90 -3.00 32.15
N GLU A 355 0.71 -3.98 31.27
CA GLU A 355 0.24 -3.78 29.91
C GLU A 355 -1.28 -3.90 29.78
N THR A 356 -1.96 -4.67 30.68
CA THR A 356 -3.42 -4.73 30.71
C THR A 356 -4.09 -3.42 31.06
N GLU A 357 -3.47 -2.56 31.84
CA GLU A 357 -4.03 -1.22 32.09
C GLU A 357 -3.85 -0.25 30.89
N ARG A 358 -2.88 -0.49 29.99
CA ARG A 358 -2.59 0.42 28.87
C ARG A 358 -2.80 -0.16 27.47
N ALA A 359 -2.62 -1.45 27.28
CA ALA A 359 -2.59 -2.05 25.94
C ALA A 359 -3.65 -3.15 25.73
N LEU A 360 -4.41 -3.48 26.77
CA LEU A 360 -5.39 -4.56 26.75
C LEU A 360 -6.61 -4.26 25.88
N ARG A 361 -6.70 -3.09 25.33
CA ARG A 361 -7.82 -2.82 24.45
C ARG A 361 -7.58 -3.25 23.02
N ASP A 362 -6.42 -3.04 22.40
CA ASP A 362 -6.44 -3.14 20.94
C ASP A 362 -5.32 -3.89 20.23
N SER A 363 -4.18 -4.21 20.80
CA SER A 363 -3.15 -4.88 19.98
C SER A 363 -2.45 -6.09 20.62
N LEU A 364 -2.39 -6.16 21.93
CA LEU A 364 -1.69 -7.27 22.59
C LEU A 364 -2.57 -8.54 22.63
N TYR A 365 -3.88 -8.34 22.65
CA TYR A 365 -4.83 -9.45 22.70
C TYR A 365 -4.76 -10.31 21.44
N GLN A 366 -4.68 -9.65 20.28
CA GLN A 366 -4.57 -10.36 19.01
C GLN A 366 -3.19 -11.04 18.90
N ARG A 367 -2.12 -10.34 19.27
CA ARG A 367 -0.75 -10.91 19.20
C ARG A 367 -0.52 -12.07 20.17
N LEU A 368 -1.13 -12.00 21.36
CA LEU A 368 -1.05 -13.11 22.32
C LEU A 368 -1.92 -14.28 21.86
N TYR A 369 -3.07 -14.00 21.28
CA TYR A 369 -3.95 -15.00 20.71
C TYR A 369 -3.30 -15.68 19.50
N ASP A 370 -2.72 -14.90 18.60
CA ASP A 370 -2.04 -15.43 17.41
C ASP A 370 -0.79 -16.24 17.81
N ALA A 371 0.02 -15.75 18.75
CA ALA A 371 1.20 -16.46 19.22
C ALA A 371 0.89 -17.75 20.01
N LEU A 372 -0.21 -17.78 20.76
CA LEU A 372 -0.71 -18.99 21.41
C LEU A 372 -1.36 -19.95 20.41
N TYR A 373 -2.11 -19.44 19.46
CA TYR A 373 -2.74 -20.24 18.42
C TYR A 373 -1.70 -20.90 17.50
N ASP A 374 -0.66 -20.17 17.11
CA ASP A 374 0.44 -20.71 16.30
C ASP A 374 1.25 -21.75 17.09
N ALA A 375 1.60 -21.46 18.35
CA ALA A 375 2.32 -22.40 19.20
C ALA A 375 1.51 -23.66 19.54
N PHE A 376 0.18 -23.56 19.65
CA PHE A 376 -0.70 -24.69 19.91
C PHE A 376 -1.17 -25.39 18.63
N SER A 377 -1.33 -24.67 17.53
CA SER A 377 -1.60 -25.25 16.22
C SER A 377 -0.45 -26.13 15.75
N ASP A 378 0.79 -25.69 15.99
CA ASP A 378 2.00 -26.48 15.69
C ASP A 378 2.15 -27.72 16.59
N LEU A 379 1.58 -27.67 17.81
CA LEU A 379 1.55 -28.82 18.72
C LEU A 379 0.41 -29.82 18.43
N LEU A 380 -0.72 -29.33 17.90
CA LEU A 380 -1.91 -30.14 17.64
C LEU A 380 -2.00 -30.67 16.21
N CYS A 381 -1.31 -30.03 15.24
CA CYS A 381 -1.34 -30.40 13.83
C CYS A 381 -0.16 -31.23 13.34
N LYS A 382 0.65 -31.81 14.22
CA LYS A 382 1.60 -32.85 13.78
C LYS A 382 0.88 -34.20 13.74
N PRO A 383 0.54 -34.72 12.56
CA PRO A 383 0.19 -36.11 12.44
C PRO A 383 1.44 -36.94 12.81
N ASP A 384 1.21 -38.05 13.52
CA ASP A 384 2.22 -39.09 13.73
C ASP A 384 2.87 -39.48 12.39
N THR A 385 3.94 -38.86 12.06
CA THR A 385 4.93 -39.39 11.14
C THR A 385 6.21 -39.50 11.92
N GLN A 386 6.49 -40.74 12.33
CA GLN A 386 7.86 -41.18 12.56
C GLN A 386 8.71 -40.67 11.41
N ASP A 387 9.72 -39.89 11.75
CA ASP A 387 11.12 -40.12 11.43
C ASP A 387 11.92 -38.82 11.61
N ASP A 388 12.95 -39.02 12.44
CA ASP A 388 14.26 -38.41 12.42
C ASP A 388 14.48 -36.89 12.61
N ASP A 389 15.04 -36.62 13.79
CA ASP A 389 16.14 -35.69 14.06
C ASP A 389 16.12 -34.30 13.38
N GLU A 390 15.72 -33.32 14.18
CA GLU A 390 16.55 -32.11 14.37
C GLU A 390 15.91 -31.15 15.39
N PHE A 391 16.63 -31.01 16.51
CA PHE A 391 16.30 -30.06 17.57
C PHE A 391 16.81 -28.69 17.16
N ILE A 392 15.90 -27.70 17.00
CA ILE A 392 16.27 -26.28 16.87
C ILE A 392 15.85 -25.56 18.14
N PRO A 393 16.77 -24.93 18.87
CA PRO A 393 16.40 -24.17 20.05
C PRO A 393 15.78 -22.82 19.66
N LEU A 394 14.65 -22.51 20.27
CA LEU A 394 14.06 -21.16 20.26
C LEU A 394 14.82 -20.24 21.22
N ILE A 395 15.28 -19.15 20.69
CA ILE A 395 15.69 -17.96 21.44
C ILE A 395 14.48 -17.05 21.65
#